data_e851982142ebd93d221f9cabbe5e7aae
#
_entry.id   e851982142ebd93d221f9cabbe5e7aae
#
_cell.length_a   1.000
_cell.length_b   1.000
_cell.length_c   1.000
_cell.angle_alpha   90.00
_cell.angle_beta   90.00
_cell.angle_gamma   90.00
#
_symmetry.space_group_name_H-M   'P 1'
#
loop_
_entity.id
_entity.type
_entity.pdbx_description
1 polymer ?
#
loop_
_entity_poly.entity_id
_entity_poly.type
_entity_poly.pdbx_seq_one_letter_code
_entity_poly.pdbx_strand_id
1 'polypeptide(L)'
;MTFFLNGGREAEFAGEDRILVVSPKVATYDLQPEMSAPEVADKLVAALGERKFDFICLNFANGDMVGHTGVYDAIVKAVKAVDGCVAKVVEAAKENGYEVVMIADHGNADNAVNADGTPNTAHSLNPVPIVVVSDRVKSVHDGILADVAPTVLKLMGLEQPAEMTGKALVEMK
;
A
#
# COMPACT_ATOMS: atom_id res chain seq x y z
N MET A 1 4.65 -9.65 -2.55
CA MET A 1 3.26 -9.16 -2.63
C MET A 1 2.41 -9.97 -3.60
N THR A 2 2.74 -10.02 -4.89
CA THR A 2 1.95 -10.67 -5.95
C THR A 2 1.57 -12.12 -5.63
N PHE A 3 2.50 -12.92 -5.10
CA PHE A 3 2.24 -14.28 -4.65
C PHE A 3 1.06 -14.38 -3.67
N PHE A 4 1.01 -13.51 -2.67
CA PHE A 4 -0.08 -13.51 -1.68
C PHE A 4 -1.40 -12.99 -2.26
N LEU A 5 -1.36 -11.94 -3.07
CA LEU A 5 -2.56 -11.41 -3.75
C LEU A 5 -3.17 -12.42 -4.72
N ASN A 6 -2.32 -13.23 -5.37
CA ASN A 6 -2.76 -14.28 -6.30
C ASN A 6 -3.09 -15.61 -5.59
N GLY A 7 -3.32 -15.59 -4.29
CA GLY A 7 -3.70 -16.79 -3.53
C GLY A 7 -2.62 -17.88 -3.52
N GLY A 8 -1.34 -17.51 -3.55
CA GLY A 8 -0.20 -18.43 -3.60
C GLY A 8 0.17 -18.91 -5.01
N ARG A 9 -0.38 -18.28 -6.05
CA ARG A 9 -0.08 -18.62 -7.44
C ARG A 9 1.09 -17.78 -7.96
N GLU A 10 2.13 -18.43 -8.49
CA GLU A 10 3.28 -17.78 -9.13
C GLU A 10 2.98 -17.32 -10.57
N ALA A 11 2.19 -18.11 -11.32
CA ALA A 11 1.85 -17.77 -12.70
C ALA A 11 0.86 -16.61 -12.76
N GLU A 12 1.09 -15.70 -13.69
CA GLU A 12 0.21 -14.56 -13.96
C GLU A 12 -1.19 -15.02 -14.40
N PHE A 13 -2.21 -14.25 -14.04
CA PHE A 13 -3.55 -14.40 -14.59
C PHE A 13 -3.62 -13.75 -15.97
N ALA A 14 -4.61 -14.13 -16.77
CA ALA A 14 -4.86 -13.47 -18.04
C ALA A 14 -5.19 -11.98 -17.81
N GLY A 15 -4.44 -11.09 -18.45
CA GLY A 15 -4.56 -9.64 -18.27
C GLY A 15 -3.76 -9.07 -17.10
N GLU A 16 -3.01 -9.90 -16.36
CA GLU A 16 -2.09 -9.44 -15.33
C GLU A 16 -0.73 -9.06 -15.96
N ASP A 17 -0.25 -7.87 -15.62
CA ASP A 17 1.13 -7.42 -15.87
C ASP A 17 1.82 -7.15 -14.53
N ARG A 18 3.13 -7.33 -14.44
CA ARG A 18 3.93 -7.10 -13.23
C ARG A 18 5.05 -6.11 -13.48
N ILE A 19 5.13 -5.08 -12.64
CA ILE A 19 6.25 -4.16 -12.58
C ILE A 19 7.10 -4.52 -11.37
N LEU A 20 8.20 -5.23 -11.60
CA LEU A 20 9.13 -5.62 -10.56
C LEU A 20 10.29 -4.63 -10.47
N VAL A 21 10.51 -4.07 -9.28
CA VAL A 21 11.67 -3.27 -8.94
C VAL A 21 12.49 -4.03 -7.91
N VAL A 22 13.78 -4.21 -8.21
CA VAL A 22 14.68 -4.97 -7.33
C VAL A 22 15.02 -4.12 -6.11
N SER A 23 14.99 -4.75 -4.93
CA SER A 23 15.42 -4.10 -3.68
C SER A 23 16.91 -3.76 -3.70
N PRO A 24 17.36 -2.69 -3.00
CA PRO A 24 18.76 -2.32 -2.92
C PRO A 24 19.57 -3.42 -2.22
N LYS A 25 20.81 -3.64 -2.70
CA LYS A 25 21.73 -4.62 -2.14
C LYS A 25 22.50 -4.01 -0.96
N VAL A 26 21.84 -3.87 0.17
CA VAL A 26 22.44 -3.39 1.43
C VAL A 26 22.36 -4.47 2.50
N ALA A 27 23.20 -4.41 3.52
CA ALA A 27 23.21 -5.39 4.60
C ALA A 27 21.91 -5.34 5.42
N THR A 28 21.46 -4.12 5.74
CA THR A 28 20.21 -3.82 6.43
C THR A 28 19.60 -2.54 5.85
N TYR A 29 18.28 -2.41 5.87
CA TYR A 29 17.60 -1.30 5.18
C TYR A 29 17.66 0.05 5.92
N ASP A 30 18.17 0.10 7.15
CA ASP A 30 18.51 1.35 7.81
C ASP A 30 19.66 2.10 7.12
N LEU A 31 20.49 1.40 6.34
CA LEU A 31 21.55 2.00 5.52
C LEU A 31 21.03 2.69 4.26
N GLN A 32 19.81 2.32 3.80
CA GLN A 32 19.13 2.90 2.65
C GLN A 32 17.62 2.90 2.90
N PRO A 33 17.09 3.79 3.78
CA PRO A 33 15.70 3.77 4.22
C PRO A 33 14.67 4.02 3.12
N GLU A 34 15.04 4.79 2.08
CA GLU A 34 14.19 5.03 0.91
C GLU A 34 13.98 3.76 0.07
N MET A 35 14.86 2.76 0.23
CA MET A 35 14.83 1.49 -0.52
C MET A 35 14.66 1.77 -2.03
N SER A 36 13.73 1.08 -2.69
CA SER A 36 13.40 1.31 -4.10
C SER A 36 12.10 2.10 -4.29
N ALA A 37 11.55 2.72 -3.23
CA ALA A 37 10.27 3.42 -3.30
C ALA A 37 10.22 4.52 -4.39
N PRO A 38 11.27 5.36 -4.59
CA PRO A 38 11.27 6.35 -5.66
C PRO A 38 11.15 5.72 -7.05
N GLU A 39 11.91 4.66 -7.34
CA GLU A 39 11.84 3.96 -8.64
C GLU A 39 10.47 3.29 -8.85
N VAL A 40 9.92 2.69 -7.80
CA VAL A 40 8.57 2.10 -7.84
C VAL A 40 7.54 3.17 -8.17
N ALA A 41 7.60 4.33 -7.51
CA ALA A 41 6.70 5.44 -7.76
C ALA A 41 6.83 5.97 -9.20
N ASP A 42 8.06 6.12 -9.72
CA ASP A 42 8.30 6.60 -11.08
C ASP A 42 7.72 5.65 -12.13
N LYS A 43 7.93 4.34 -11.98
CA LYS A 43 7.37 3.32 -12.87
C LYS A 43 5.84 3.28 -12.81
N LEU A 44 5.28 3.44 -11.60
CA LEU A 44 3.83 3.47 -11.45
C LEU A 44 3.22 4.72 -12.10
N VAL A 45 3.82 5.89 -11.91
CA VAL A 45 3.38 7.13 -12.56
C VAL A 45 3.37 6.98 -14.09
N ALA A 46 4.41 6.34 -14.65
CA ALA A 46 4.44 6.04 -16.09
C ALA A 46 3.30 5.10 -16.51
N ALA A 47 3.06 4.03 -15.75
CA ALA A 47 1.98 3.07 -16.02
C ALA A 47 0.58 3.69 -15.90
N LEU A 48 0.36 4.59 -14.94
CA LEU A 48 -0.87 5.36 -14.81
C LEU A 48 -1.13 6.23 -16.05
N GLY A 49 -0.08 6.86 -16.59
CA GLY A 49 -0.15 7.66 -17.81
C GLY A 49 -0.54 6.87 -19.05
N GLU A 50 -0.22 5.57 -19.12
CA GLU A 50 -0.64 4.68 -20.21
C GLU A 50 -2.14 4.40 -20.23
N ARG A 51 -2.84 4.52 -19.09
CA ARG A 51 -4.27 4.22 -18.91
C ARG A 51 -4.69 2.84 -19.41
N LYS A 52 -3.77 1.88 -19.29
CA LYS A 52 -3.92 0.50 -19.80
C LYS A 52 -4.63 -0.42 -18.79
N PHE A 53 -4.48 -0.13 -17.49
CA PHE A 53 -4.91 -1.00 -16.42
C PHE A 53 -6.20 -0.51 -15.76
N ASP A 54 -7.14 -1.41 -15.52
CA ASP A 54 -8.37 -1.12 -14.76
C ASP A 54 -8.12 -1.14 -13.26
N PHE A 55 -7.14 -1.93 -12.81
CA PHE A 55 -6.76 -2.07 -11.40
C PHE A 55 -5.24 -2.15 -11.26
N ILE A 56 -4.70 -1.42 -10.30
CA ILE A 56 -3.28 -1.45 -9.96
C ILE A 56 -3.13 -1.68 -8.46
N CYS A 57 -2.28 -2.62 -8.07
CA CYS A 57 -1.91 -2.85 -6.68
C CYS A 57 -0.43 -2.59 -6.47
N LEU A 58 -0.12 -1.70 -5.53
CA LEU A 58 1.23 -1.27 -5.18
C LEU A 58 1.52 -1.59 -3.72
N ASN A 59 2.77 -1.92 -3.40
CA ASN A 59 3.26 -1.99 -2.03
C ASN A 59 4.57 -1.22 -1.86
N PHE A 60 4.62 -0.35 -0.84
CA PHE A 60 5.84 0.23 -0.31
C PHE A 60 6.21 -0.49 0.99
N ALA A 61 7.23 -1.34 0.96
CA ALA A 61 7.64 -2.16 2.11
C ALA A 61 8.48 -1.40 3.14
N ASN A 62 8.76 -0.12 2.92
CA ASN A 62 9.73 0.65 3.71
C ASN A 62 9.40 0.71 5.19
N GLY A 63 8.15 0.98 5.56
CA GLY A 63 7.72 1.13 6.95
C GLY A 63 7.98 -0.15 7.76
N ASP A 64 7.69 -1.30 7.17
CA ASP A 64 7.91 -2.61 7.77
C ASP A 64 9.40 -3.00 7.78
N MET A 65 10.03 -3.03 6.61
CA MET A 65 11.40 -3.51 6.45
C MET A 65 12.42 -2.68 7.22
N VAL A 66 12.27 -1.35 7.24
CA VAL A 66 13.13 -0.46 8.04
C VAL A 66 12.72 -0.50 9.52
N GLY A 67 11.42 -0.64 9.81
CA GLY A 67 10.90 -0.79 11.17
C GLY A 67 11.55 -1.96 11.91
N HIS A 68 11.73 -3.09 11.25
CA HIS A 68 12.42 -4.26 11.81
C HIS A 68 13.88 -4.03 12.20
N THR A 69 14.53 -2.97 11.73
CA THR A 69 15.91 -2.63 12.13
C THR A 69 15.98 -1.99 13.51
N GLY A 70 14.90 -1.39 14.00
CA GLY A 70 14.85 -0.67 15.27
C GLY A 70 15.65 0.64 15.27
N VAL A 71 16.12 1.12 14.12
CA VAL A 71 16.88 2.38 13.99
C VAL A 71 15.89 3.53 13.75
N TYR A 72 15.49 4.24 14.80
CA TYR A 72 14.43 5.25 14.78
C TYR A 72 14.59 6.30 13.68
N ASP A 73 15.79 6.89 13.55
CA ASP A 73 16.04 7.92 12.53
C ASP A 73 15.91 7.38 11.10
N ALA A 74 16.25 6.11 10.89
CA ALA A 74 16.06 5.44 9.60
C ALA A 74 14.57 5.19 9.32
N ILE A 75 13.80 4.78 10.33
CA ILE A 75 12.34 4.61 10.23
C ILE A 75 11.67 5.93 9.84
N VAL A 76 12.03 7.04 10.47
CA VAL A 76 11.51 8.38 10.11
C VAL A 76 11.85 8.74 8.66
N LYS A 77 13.07 8.46 8.20
CA LYS A 77 13.46 8.69 6.79
C LYS A 77 12.67 7.80 5.82
N ALA A 78 12.46 6.54 6.18
CA ALA A 78 11.67 5.59 5.38
C ALA A 78 10.23 6.07 5.19
N VAL A 79 9.56 6.47 6.27
CA VAL A 79 8.19 6.99 6.23
C VAL A 79 8.09 8.27 5.42
N LYS A 80 9.04 9.21 5.58
CA LYS A 80 9.10 10.44 4.77
C LYS A 80 9.32 10.16 3.28
N ALA A 81 10.14 9.17 2.94
CA ALA A 81 10.34 8.78 1.54
C ALA A 81 9.05 8.21 0.93
N VAL A 82 8.34 7.36 1.68
CA VAL A 82 7.05 6.81 1.25
C VAL A 82 6.00 7.91 1.10
N ASP A 83 5.92 8.84 2.05
CA ASP A 83 4.98 9.98 2.00
C ASP A 83 5.15 10.80 0.70
N GLY A 84 6.40 11.15 0.35
CA GLY A 84 6.70 11.82 -0.91
C GLY A 84 6.35 11.01 -2.16
N CYS A 85 6.59 9.69 -2.13
CA CYS A 85 6.23 8.79 -3.22
C CYS A 85 4.70 8.65 -3.37
N VAL A 86 3.98 8.52 -2.26
CA VAL A 86 2.51 8.45 -2.23
C VAL A 86 1.90 9.73 -2.78
N ALA A 87 2.38 10.90 -2.37
CA ALA A 87 1.90 12.18 -2.89
C ALA A 87 1.99 12.22 -4.43
N LYS A 88 3.16 11.84 -4.98
CA LYS A 88 3.39 11.80 -6.44
C LYS A 88 2.47 10.81 -7.15
N VAL A 89 2.27 9.62 -6.58
CA VAL A 89 1.40 8.58 -7.15
C VAL A 89 -0.06 9.01 -7.12
N VAL A 90 -0.54 9.59 -6.01
CA VAL A 90 -1.92 10.07 -5.86
C VAL A 90 -2.23 11.19 -6.85
N GLU A 91 -1.30 12.14 -7.04
CA GLU A 91 -1.46 13.20 -8.03
C GLU A 91 -1.60 12.63 -9.45
N ALA A 92 -0.66 11.76 -9.85
CA ALA A 92 -0.71 11.10 -11.16
C ALA A 92 -1.95 10.23 -11.35
N ALA A 93 -2.42 9.54 -10.32
CA ALA A 93 -3.64 8.74 -10.36
C ALA A 93 -4.86 9.63 -10.65
N LYS A 94 -5.00 10.75 -9.93
CA LYS A 94 -6.08 11.73 -10.14
C LYS A 94 -6.06 12.31 -11.55
N GLU A 95 -4.90 12.73 -12.05
CA GLU A 95 -4.73 13.27 -13.39
C GLU A 95 -5.11 12.28 -14.51
N ASN A 96 -4.96 10.98 -14.24
CA ASN A 96 -5.26 9.91 -15.18
C ASN A 96 -6.63 9.24 -14.96
N GLY A 97 -7.45 9.75 -14.03
CA GLY A 97 -8.82 9.29 -13.82
C GLY A 97 -8.93 8.04 -12.95
N TYR A 98 -7.88 7.71 -12.20
CA TYR A 98 -7.92 6.63 -11.21
C TYR A 98 -8.39 7.13 -9.84
N GLU A 99 -9.11 6.29 -9.15
CA GLU A 99 -9.40 6.43 -7.72
C GLU A 99 -8.35 5.68 -6.91
N VAL A 100 -8.07 6.14 -5.69
CA VAL A 100 -7.02 5.53 -4.86
C VAL A 100 -7.62 5.03 -3.55
N VAL A 101 -7.31 3.80 -3.19
CA VAL A 101 -7.51 3.24 -1.85
C VAL A 101 -6.12 2.98 -1.25
N MET A 102 -5.82 3.66 -0.17
CA MET A 102 -4.54 3.52 0.55
C MET A 102 -4.79 2.92 1.92
N ILE A 103 -4.05 1.88 2.25
CA ILE A 103 -4.10 1.17 3.53
C ILE A 103 -2.69 0.83 4.02
N ALA A 104 -2.59 0.31 5.24
CA ALA A 104 -1.50 -0.57 5.64
C ALA A 104 -2.08 -1.95 5.98
N ASP A 105 -1.29 -3.00 5.83
CA ASP A 105 -1.69 -4.39 6.14
C ASP A 105 -1.48 -4.73 7.63
N HIS A 106 -0.56 -4.04 8.29
CA HIS A 106 -0.30 -4.07 9.74
C HIS A 106 0.49 -2.83 10.16
N GLY A 107 0.62 -2.63 11.46
CA GLY A 107 1.50 -1.63 12.04
C GLY A 107 2.91 -2.18 12.29
N ASN A 108 3.92 -1.32 12.23
CA ASN A 108 5.31 -1.54 12.60
C ASN A 108 5.98 -0.20 12.94
N ALA A 109 6.22 0.65 11.93
CA ALA A 109 6.86 1.97 12.10
C ALA A 109 6.06 2.94 13.01
N ASP A 110 4.77 2.71 13.21
CA ASP A 110 3.89 3.46 14.09
C ASP A 110 4.22 3.28 15.58
N ASN A 111 4.91 2.18 15.92
CA ASN A 111 5.32 1.83 17.28
C ASN A 111 6.81 1.44 17.32
N ALA A 112 7.67 2.36 16.92
CA ALA A 112 9.12 2.11 16.77
C ALA A 112 9.89 2.04 18.10
N VAL A 113 9.29 2.50 19.22
CA VAL A 113 9.95 2.57 20.54
C VAL A 113 9.01 2.03 21.61
N ASN A 114 9.49 1.08 22.42
CA ASN A 114 8.79 0.54 23.57
C ASN A 114 8.65 1.57 24.69
N ALA A 115 7.75 1.32 25.65
CA ALA A 115 7.52 2.20 26.79
C ALA A 115 8.77 2.39 27.69
N ASP A 116 9.70 1.45 27.67
CA ASP A 116 10.97 1.51 28.40
C ASP A 116 12.10 2.24 27.61
N GLY A 117 11.80 2.75 26.42
CA GLY A 117 12.74 3.45 25.56
C GLY A 117 13.58 2.54 24.66
N THR A 118 13.40 1.24 24.73
CA THR A 118 14.09 0.31 23.81
C THR A 118 13.46 0.29 22.42
N PRO A 119 14.22 -0.03 21.35
CA PRO A 119 13.66 -0.20 20.01
C PRO A 119 12.59 -1.31 20.00
N ASN A 120 11.45 -1.03 19.35
CA ASN A 120 10.49 -2.07 18.98
C ASN A 120 10.72 -2.46 17.51
N THR A 121 10.93 -3.74 17.27
CA THR A 121 11.17 -4.29 15.92
C THR A 121 10.05 -5.25 15.49
N ALA A 122 8.97 -5.35 16.26
CA ALA A 122 7.85 -6.23 15.98
C ALA A 122 6.69 -5.48 15.35
N HIS A 123 5.79 -6.20 14.69
CA HIS A 123 4.53 -5.65 14.24
C HIS A 123 3.68 -5.18 15.43
N SER A 124 2.98 -4.06 15.28
CA SER A 124 2.00 -3.60 16.25
C SER A 124 0.60 -4.13 15.92
N LEU A 125 -0.26 -4.17 16.93
CA LEU A 125 -1.69 -4.45 16.78
C LEU A 125 -2.52 -3.16 16.70
N ASN A 126 -1.88 -2.02 16.50
CA ASN A 126 -2.58 -0.75 16.35
C ASN A 126 -3.45 -0.77 15.08
N PRO A 127 -4.62 -0.11 15.12
CA PRO A 127 -5.41 0.09 13.91
C PRO A 127 -4.59 0.80 12.82
N VAL A 128 -4.72 0.33 11.60
CA VAL A 128 -4.07 0.93 10.42
C VAL A 128 -5.04 1.87 9.70
N PRO A 129 -4.55 2.93 9.03
CA PRO A 129 -5.42 3.85 8.33
C PRO A 129 -6.01 3.24 7.07
N ILE A 130 -7.22 3.70 6.70
CA ILE A 130 -7.77 3.58 5.36
C ILE A 130 -8.08 4.98 4.83
N VAL A 131 -7.58 5.30 3.64
CA VAL A 131 -7.85 6.56 2.95
C VAL A 131 -8.35 6.25 1.54
N VAL A 132 -9.46 6.88 1.15
CA VAL A 132 -10.01 6.77 -0.21
C VAL A 132 -10.00 8.15 -0.87
N VAL A 133 -9.34 8.24 -2.02
CA VAL A 133 -9.32 9.44 -2.86
C VAL A 133 -10.25 9.21 -4.04
N SER A 134 -11.44 9.77 -3.96
CA SER A 134 -12.51 9.62 -4.96
C SER A 134 -13.54 10.75 -4.82
N ASP A 135 -13.93 11.32 -5.94
CA ASP A 135 -15.02 12.32 -5.97
C ASP A 135 -16.42 11.70 -5.83
N ARG A 136 -16.54 10.37 -5.99
CA ARG A 136 -17.79 9.61 -5.90
C ARG A 136 -18.09 9.13 -4.49
N VAL A 137 -17.10 9.14 -3.59
CA VAL A 137 -17.28 8.67 -2.21
C VAL A 137 -17.76 9.82 -1.33
N LYS A 138 -18.77 9.54 -0.50
CA LYS A 138 -19.30 10.44 0.51
C LYS A 138 -18.61 10.28 1.86
N SER A 139 -18.42 9.03 2.29
CA SER A 139 -17.77 8.70 3.57
C SER A 139 -17.05 7.36 3.51
N VAL A 140 -16.07 7.19 4.41
CA VAL A 140 -15.35 5.94 4.65
C VAL A 140 -15.61 5.52 6.08
N HIS A 141 -15.80 4.22 6.32
CA HIS A 141 -16.09 3.64 7.63
C HIS A 141 -14.94 2.75 8.10
N ASP A 142 -14.84 2.55 9.39
CA ASP A 142 -13.93 1.58 9.99
C ASP A 142 -14.34 0.15 9.64
N GLY A 143 -13.35 -0.75 9.58
CA GLY A 143 -13.56 -2.16 9.28
C GLY A 143 -12.32 -3.00 9.53
N ILE A 144 -12.19 -4.06 8.75
CA ILE A 144 -11.08 -5.01 8.82
C ILE A 144 -10.44 -5.19 7.44
N LEU A 145 -9.27 -5.80 7.38
CA LEU A 145 -8.56 -6.01 6.10
C LEU A 145 -9.38 -6.81 5.07
N ALA A 146 -10.26 -7.71 5.53
CA ALA A 146 -11.17 -8.46 4.64
C ALA A 146 -12.19 -7.57 3.89
N ASP A 147 -12.37 -6.32 4.33
CA ASP A 147 -13.30 -5.35 3.75
C ASP A 147 -12.67 -4.54 2.59
N VAL A 148 -11.36 -4.62 2.42
CA VAL A 148 -10.63 -3.82 1.41
C VAL A 148 -10.99 -4.25 -0.01
N ALA A 149 -10.96 -5.56 -0.32
CA ALA A 149 -11.31 -6.04 -1.65
C ALA A 149 -12.78 -5.75 -2.01
N PRO A 150 -13.78 -5.98 -1.12
CA PRO A 150 -15.15 -5.51 -1.34
C PRO A 150 -15.27 -4.00 -1.60
N THR A 151 -14.46 -3.19 -0.91
CA THR A 151 -14.43 -1.73 -1.13
C THR A 151 -13.93 -1.38 -2.52
N VAL A 152 -12.84 -2.02 -2.96
CA VAL A 152 -12.29 -1.84 -4.32
C VAL A 152 -13.30 -2.27 -5.37
N LEU A 153 -13.92 -3.44 -5.25
CA LEU A 153 -14.95 -3.91 -6.19
C LEU A 153 -16.11 -2.92 -6.29
N LYS A 154 -16.58 -2.38 -5.17
CA LYS A 154 -17.65 -1.37 -5.15
C LYS A 154 -17.25 -0.09 -5.89
N LEU A 155 -16.03 0.39 -5.71
CA LEU A 155 -15.50 1.55 -6.45
C LEU A 155 -15.40 1.26 -7.96
N MET A 156 -15.03 0.04 -8.33
CA MET A 156 -14.96 -0.39 -9.74
C MET A 156 -16.34 -0.67 -10.35
N GLY A 157 -17.43 -0.67 -9.56
CA GLY A 157 -18.77 -1.01 -10.02
C GLY A 157 -18.95 -2.50 -10.35
N LEU A 158 -18.13 -3.35 -9.74
CA LEU A 158 -18.15 -4.80 -9.92
C LEU A 158 -18.93 -5.46 -8.78
N GLU A 159 -19.60 -6.57 -9.11
CA GLU A 159 -20.33 -7.37 -8.13
C GLU A 159 -19.36 -8.11 -7.21
N GLN A 160 -19.66 -8.12 -5.91
CA GLN A 160 -18.87 -8.84 -4.92
C GLN A 160 -19.21 -10.34 -4.99
N PRO A 161 -18.21 -11.23 -5.17
CA PRO A 161 -18.42 -12.68 -5.10
C PRO A 161 -19.00 -13.13 -3.75
N ALA A 162 -19.85 -14.14 -3.75
CA ALA A 162 -20.51 -14.64 -2.54
C ALA A 162 -19.51 -15.21 -1.50
N GLU A 163 -18.36 -15.67 -1.95
CA GLU A 163 -17.26 -16.16 -1.12
C GLU A 163 -16.55 -15.05 -0.33
N MET A 164 -16.63 -13.80 -0.76
CA MET A 164 -16.12 -12.66 -0.02
C MET A 164 -17.11 -12.28 1.08
N THR A 165 -16.71 -12.50 2.34
CA THR A 165 -17.56 -12.24 3.51
C THR A 165 -17.42 -10.83 4.07
N GLY A 166 -16.41 -10.06 3.63
CA GLY A 166 -16.19 -8.66 4.00
C GLY A 166 -17.26 -7.72 3.46
N LYS A 167 -17.23 -6.47 3.88
CA LYS A 167 -18.19 -5.41 3.51
C LYS A 167 -17.46 -4.21 2.94
N ALA A 168 -18.02 -3.59 1.91
CA ALA A 168 -17.45 -2.35 1.40
C ALA A 168 -17.52 -1.24 2.45
N LEU A 169 -16.38 -0.56 2.69
CA LEU A 169 -16.22 0.48 3.71
C LEU A 169 -16.59 1.88 3.23
N VAL A 170 -17.08 2.02 1.99
CA VAL A 170 -17.43 3.31 1.40
C VAL A 170 -18.93 3.48 1.21
N GLU A 171 -19.44 4.68 1.51
CA GLU A 171 -20.75 5.16 1.09
C GLU A 171 -20.57 6.02 -0.17
N MET A 172 -21.27 5.68 -1.24
CA MET A 172 -21.24 6.43 -2.49
C MET A 172 -22.20 7.64 -2.40
N LYS A 173 -21.91 8.70 -3.16
CA LYS A 173 -22.77 9.88 -3.27
C LYS A 173 -24.05 9.58 -4.03
#